data_5e09201a3ff2248e84cc7b875a7392ad
#
_entry.id   5e09201a3ff2248e84cc7b875a7392ad
#
_cell.length_a   1.000
_cell.length_b   1.000
_cell.length_c   1.000
_cell.angle_alpha   90.00
_cell.angle_beta   90.00
_cell.angle_gamma   90.00
#
_symmetry.space_group_name_H-M   'P 1'
#
loop_
_entity.id
_entity.type
_entity.pdbx_description
1 polymer ?
#
loop_
_entity_poly.entity_id
_entity_poly.type
_entity_poly.pdbx_seq_one_letter_code
_entity_poly.pdbx_strand_id
1 'polypeptide(L)'
;GLGDVYKRQLIEKVAQTDTNILITGENGTGKEMLAREIHALSARYRRDMITVDMGAITESLFESELFGHKKGSFTDAHTDRAGKFEAAHEGTLFLDEIGNLPYHLQSKLLTAIQSRSVVRVGSNEPIPVNIRLICATNCDLEEMVAKGKFREDLLYRINTIHIEIPPLRERKEDIIPLAERFIDRFCKQYDKGNILLSTGAQEKLRTYPWYGNIRELEHAVEKAVIINEDGISVSYTHLRAHETVLDL
;
A
#
# COMPACT_ATOMS: atom_id res chain seq x y z
N GLY A 1 18.69 6.20 -13.42
CA GLY A 1 19.57 5.22 -14.12
C GLY A 1 18.76 4.41 -15.12
N LEU A 2 19.42 3.53 -15.92
CA LEU A 2 18.75 2.64 -16.90
C LEU A 2 17.68 1.74 -16.25
N GLY A 3 17.87 1.36 -14.97
CA GLY A 3 16.93 0.56 -14.19
C GLY A 3 15.60 1.27 -13.90
N ASP A 4 15.64 2.57 -13.67
CA ASP A 4 14.45 3.36 -13.35
C ASP A 4 13.59 3.61 -14.58
N VAL A 5 14.22 3.81 -15.73
CA VAL A 5 13.54 3.95 -17.03
C VAL A 5 12.83 2.65 -17.38
N TYR A 6 13.49 1.50 -17.18
CA TYR A 6 12.90 0.19 -17.45
C TYR A 6 11.71 -0.10 -16.51
N LYS A 7 11.87 0.18 -15.21
CA LYS A 7 10.78 0.00 -14.21
C LYS A 7 9.58 0.89 -14.56
N ARG A 8 9.81 2.14 -14.92
CA ARG A 8 8.75 3.08 -15.32
C ARG A 8 8.03 2.60 -16.59
N GLN A 9 8.77 2.18 -17.61
CA GLN A 9 8.18 1.61 -18.83
C GLN A 9 7.37 0.33 -18.55
N LEU A 10 7.85 -0.52 -17.63
CA LEU A 10 7.10 -1.70 -17.20
C LEU A 10 5.79 -1.30 -16.53
N ILE A 11 5.82 -0.35 -15.60
CA ILE A 11 4.63 0.16 -14.91
C ILE A 11 3.63 0.73 -15.91
N GLU A 12 4.08 1.56 -16.87
CA GLU A 12 3.23 2.13 -17.92
C GLU A 12 2.58 1.05 -18.79
N LYS A 13 3.32 0.01 -19.18
CA LYS A 13 2.78 -1.13 -19.96
C LYS A 13 1.77 -1.94 -19.17
N VAL A 14 2.11 -2.29 -17.92
CA VAL A 14 1.24 -3.08 -17.05
C VAL A 14 -0.02 -2.30 -16.68
N ALA A 15 0.09 -0.98 -16.52
CA ALA A 15 -1.04 -0.11 -16.22
C ALA A 15 -2.14 -0.17 -17.30
N GLN A 16 -1.77 -0.34 -18.56
CA GLN A 16 -2.73 -0.44 -19.68
C GLN A 16 -3.47 -1.78 -19.76
N THR A 17 -3.11 -2.76 -18.91
CA THR A 17 -3.75 -4.08 -18.88
C THR A 17 -4.71 -4.19 -17.70
N ASP A 18 -5.68 -5.10 -17.77
CA ASP A 18 -6.55 -5.47 -16.64
C ASP A 18 -5.99 -6.66 -15.82
N THR A 19 -4.71 -6.97 -16.02
CA THR A 19 -4.05 -8.08 -15.34
C THR A 19 -3.92 -7.83 -13.85
N ASN A 20 -4.06 -8.89 -13.04
CA ASN A 20 -3.82 -8.83 -11.61
C ASN A 20 -2.34 -8.55 -11.30
N ILE A 21 -2.10 -7.72 -10.31
CA ILE A 21 -0.75 -7.31 -9.90
C ILE A 21 -0.56 -7.64 -8.44
N LEU A 22 0.57 -8.24 -8.12
CA LEU A 22 1.06 -8.41 -6.75
C LEU A 22 2.26 -7.50 -6.52
N ILE A 23 2.16 -6.61 -5.54
CA ILE A 23 3.24 -5.71 -5.13
C ILE A 23 3.80 -6.23 -3.81
N THR A 24 5.08 -6.56 -3.76
CA THR A 24 5.77 -6.97 -2.54
C THR A 24 6.81 -5.94 -2.11
N GLY A 25 7.14 -5.93 -0.83
CA GLY A 25 8.16 -5.05 -0.26
C GLY A 25 7.91 -4.79 1.21
N GLU A 26 8.94 -4.35 1.91
CA GLU A 26 8.87 -4.03 3.34
C GLU A 26 7.80 -2.97 3.65
N ASN A 27 7.44 -2.87 4.93
CA ASN A 27 6.54 -1.81 5.39
C ASN A 27 7.13 -0.42 5.12
N GLY A 28 6.26 0.49 4.65
CA GLY A 28 6.68 1.87 4.38
C GLY A 28 7.46 2.09 3.09
N THR A 29 7.60 1.09 2.21
CA THR A 29 8.32 1.21 0.92
C THR A 29 7.55 1.98 -0.16
N GLY A 30 6.24 2.20 0.02
CA GLY A 30 5.39 2.93 -0.91
C GLY A 30 4.52 2.04 -1.80
N LYS A 31 4.17 0.82 -1.38
CA LYS A 31 3.30 -0.12 -2.12
C LYS A 31 1.98 0.51 -2.54
N GLU A 32 1.31 1.22 -1.63
CA GLU A 32 0.05 1.92 -1.94
C GLU A 32 0.24 3.04 -2.97
N MET A 33 1.33 3.82 -2.86
CA MET A 33 1.64 4.89 -3.83
C MET A 33 1.80 4.32 -5.25
N LEU A 34 2.52 3.20 -5.37
CA LEU A 34 2.68 2.50 -6.65
C LEU A 34 1.34 1.98 -7.18
N ALA A 35 0.49 1.40 -6.33
CA ALA A 35 -0.84 0.95 -6.74
C ALA A 35 -1.71 2.11 -7.26
N ARG A 36 -1.66 3.27 -6.62
CA ARG A 36 -2.35 4.50 -7.06
C ARG A 36 -1.79 5.02 -8.38
N GLU A 37 -0.48 4.98 -8.59
CA GLU A 37 0.14 5.36 -9.87
C GLU A 37 -0.28 4.43 -11.01
N ILE A 38 -0.27 3.12 -10.77
CA ILE A 38 -0.75 2.11 -11.73
C ILE A 38 -2.23 2.35 -12.08
N HIS A 39 -3.07 2.66 -11.10
CA HIS A 39 -4.47 2.99 -11.34
C HIS A 39 -4.62 4.27 -12.18
N ALA A 40 -3.90 5.34 -11.82
CA ALA A 40 -3.94 6.63 -12.53
C ALA A 40 -3.47 6.54 -13.99
N LEU A 41 -2.56 5.63 -14.30
CA LEU A 41 -2.08 5.35 -15.66
C LEU A 41 -2.95 4.34 -16.41
N SER A 42 -3.96 3.75 -15.81
CA SER A 42 -4.80 2.69 -16.40
C SER A 42 -5.96 3.24 -17.22
N ALA A 43 -6.58 2.38 -18.03
CA ALA A 43 -7.84 2.70 -18.71
C ALA A 43 -8.99 3.02 -17.72
N ARG A 44 -8.84 2.62 -16.44
CA ARG A 44 -9.83 2.83 -15.37
C ARG A 44 -9.57 4.08 -14.51
N TYR A 45 -8.67 4.97 -14.92
CA TYR A 45 -8.23 6.14 -14.12
C TYR A 45 -9.37 7.11 -13.70
N ARG A 46 -10.51 7.09 -14.42
CA ARG A 46 -11.71 7.89 -14.10
C ARG A 46 -12.69 7.17 -13.17
N ARG A 47 -12.45 5.91 -12.87
CA ARG A 47 -13.25 5.10 -11.96
C ARG A 47 -12.62 5.07 -10.58
N ASP A 48 -13.38 4.63 -9.60
CA ASP A 48 -12.89 4.57 -8.23
C ASP A 48 -11.81 3.50 -8.05
N MET A 49 -10.82 3.83 -7.23
CA MET A 49 -9.91 2.87 -6.62
C MET A 49 -10.31 2.66 -5.17
N ILE A 50 -10.88 1.50 -4.89
CA ILE A 50 -11.27 1.11 -3.55
C ILE A 50 -10.09 0.42 -2.87
N THR A 51 -9.60 1.03 -1.78
CA THR A 51 -8.51 0.49 -0.97
C THR A 51 -9.06 -0.24 0.23
N VAL A 52 -8.52 -1.42 0.51
CA VAL A 52 -8.83 -2.22 1.69
C VAL A 52 -7.52 -2.61 2.37
N ASP A 53 -7.31 -2.12 3.59
CA ASP A 53 -6.22 -2.54 4.45
C ASP A 53 -6.66 -3.78 5.23
N MET A 54 -6.12 -4.95 4.86
CA MET A 54 -6.42 -6.22 5.51
C MET A 54 -5.88 -6.29 6.95
N GLY A 55 -4.87 -5.50 7.29
CA GLY A 55 -4.36 -5.42 8.67
C GLY A 55 -5.27 -4.65 9.61
N ALA A 56 -6.13 -3.77 9.07
CA ALA A 56 -7.03 -2.93 9.86
C ALA A 56 -8.42 -3.58 10.11
N ILE A 57 -8.77 -4.66 9.41
CA ILE A 57 -10.07 -5.33 9.54
C ILE A 57 -9.98 -6.45 10.58
N THR A 58 -10.91 -6.49 11.52
CA THR A 58 -11.03 -7.62 12.45
C THR A 58 -11.52 -8.86 11.73
N GLU A 59 -11.04 -10.06 12.14
CA GLU A 59 -11.33 -11.31 11.46
C GLU A 59 -12.83 -11.57 11.25
N SER A 60 -13.67 -11.24 12.22
CA SER A 60 -15.12 -11.41 12.15
C SER A 60 -15.82 -10.51 11.11
N LEU A 61 -15.17 -9.43 10.67
CA LEU A 61 -15.74 -8.46 9.72
C LEU A 61 -15.22 -8.62 8.30
N PHE A 62 -14.16 -9.40 8.06
CA PHE A 62 -13.56 -9.55 6.73
C PHE A 62 -14.58 -9.93 5.66
N GLU A 63 -15.38 -10.93 5.95
CA GLU A 63 -16.34 -11.45 4.98
C GLU A 63 -17.39 -10.41 4.61
N SER A 64 -17.95 -9.75 5.63
CA SER A 64 -18.96 -8.70 5.45
C SER A 64 -18.39 -7.45 4.75
N GLU A 65 -17.18 -7.02 5.11
CA GLU A 65 -16.54 -5.87 4.47
C GLU A 65 -16.20 -6.14 3.00
N LEU A 66 -15.63 -7.31 2.68
CA LEU A 66 -15.23 -7.63 1.31
C LEU A 66 -16.42 -7.93 0.40
N PHE A 67 -17.34 -8.78 0.85
CA PHE A 67 -18.39 -9.34 0.02
C PHE A 67 -19.78 -8.75 0.27
N GLY A 68 -19.94 -7.95 1.35
CA GLY A 68 -21.22 -7.40 1.75
C GLY A 68 -22.10 -8.39 2.52
N HIS A 69 -23.22 -7.92 3.02
CA HIS A 69 -24.18 -8.74 3.77
C HIS A 69 -25.62 -8.35 3.52
N LYS A 70 -26.53 -9.28 3.75
CA LYS A 70 -27.97 -9.06 3.83
C LYS A 70 -28.40 -8.80 5.28
N LYS A 71 -29.46 -8.02 5.44
CA LYS A 71 -30.10 -7.79 6.74
C LYS A 71 -30.41 -9.13 7.42
N GLY A 72 -30.04 -9.24 8.70
CA GLY A 72 -30.30 -10.44 9.51
C GLY A 72 -29.31 -11.59 9.31
N SER A 73 -28.24 -11.41 8.53
CA SER A 73 -27.21 -12.45 8.31
C SER A 73 -26.33 -12.71 9.55
N PHE A 74 -26.26 -11.74 10.48
CA PHE A 74 -25.64 -11.85 11.80
C PHE A 74 -26.26 -10.84 12.75
N THR A 75 -25.97 -10.91 14.06
CA THR A 75 -26.65 -10.16 15.13
C THR A 75 -26.77 -8.65 14.87
N ASP A 76 -25.71 -8.03 14.31
CA ASP A 76 -25.65 -6.58 14.05
C ASP A 76 -25.98 -6.19 12.61
N ALA A 77 -26.41 -7.13 11.78
CA ALA A 77 -26.79 -6.87 10.39
C ALA A 77 -28.20 -6.24 10.28
N HIS A 78 -28.32 -4.98 10.63
CA HIS A 78 -29.61 -4.27 10.65
C HIS A 78 -30.10 -3.83 9.27
N THR A 79 -29.21 -3.71 8.28
CA THR A 79 -29.49 -3.31 6.89
C THR A 79 -28.70 -4.15 5.90
N ASP A 80 -29.12 -4.15 4.62
CA ASP A 80 -28.31 -4.66 3.53
C ASP A 80 -27.09 -3.74 3.32
N ARG A 81 -25.90 -4.31 3.13
CA ARG A 81 -24.68 -3.53 2.86
C ARG A 81 -23.90 -4.15 1.71
N ALA A 82 -23.54 -3.31 0.73
CA ALA A 82 -22.63 -3.68 -0.35
C ALA A 82 -21.21 -3.85 0.17
N GLY A 83 -20.49 -4.86 -0.36
CA GLY A 83 -19.08 -5.08 -0.03
C GLY A 83 -18.14 -4.27 -0.90
N LYS A 84 -16.84 -4.33 -0.56
CA LYS A 84 -15.77 -3.61 -1.29
C LYS A 84 -15.63 -4.07 -2.75
N PHE A 85 -15.93 -5.34 -3.06
CA PHE A 85 -15.99 -5.84 -4.43
C PHE A 85 -17.06 -5.15 -5.27
N GLU A 86 -18.25 -4.96 -4.70
CA GLU A 86 -19.32 -4.24 -5.38
C GLU A 86 -19.00 -2.76 -5.54
N ALA A 87 -18.42 -2.14 -4.49
CA ALA A 87 -18.00 -0.73 -4.53
C ALA A 87 -16.90 -0.47 -5.58
N ALA A 88 -16.04 -1.47 -5.85
CA ALA A 88 -14.97 -1.37 -6.85
C ALA A 88 -15.43 -1.72 -8.27
N HIS A 89 -16.73 -1.97 -8.50
CA HIS A 89 -17.25 -2.36 -9.81
C HIS A 89 -16.85 -1.36 -10.90
N GLU A 90 -16.36 -1.87 -12.04
CA GLU A 90 -15.74 -1.13 -13.14
C GLU A 90 -14.47 -0.35 -12.81
N GLY A 91 -14.05 -0.33 -11.54
CA GLY A 91 -12.87 0.34 -11.02
C GLY A 91 -11.72 -0.61 -10.70
N THR A 92 -10.92 -0.21 -9.71
CA THR A 92 -9.78 -0.97 -9.19
C THR A 92 -10.02 -1.32 -7.72
N LEU A 93 -9.82 -2.58 -7.36
CA LEU A 93 -9.77 -3.03 -5.96
C LEU A 93 -8.31 -3.21 -5.56
N PHE A 94 -7.88 -2.47 -4.57
CA PHE A 94 -6.55 -2.60 -3.98
C PHE A 94 -6.66 -3.25 -2.61
N LEU A 95 -6.08 -4.44 -2.47
CA LEU A 95 -6.03 -5.21 -1.22
C LEU A 95 -4.62 -5.08 -0.64
N ASP A 96 -4.46 -4.20 0.35
CA ASP A 96 -3.19 -4.04 1.06
C ASP A 96 -3.07 -5.09 2.17
N GLU A 97 -1.85 -5.58 2.38
CA GLU A 97 -1.51 -6.63 3.36
C GLU A 97 -2.34 -7.91 3.17
N ILE A 98 -2.42 -8.39 1.92
CA ILE A 98 -3.20 -9.60 1.54
C ILE A 98 -2.79 -10.85 2.32
N GLY A 99 -1.54 -10.92 2.82
CA GLY A 99 -1.08 -12.01 3.69
C GLY A 99 -1.87 -12.15 4.99
N ASN A 100 -2.57 -11.10 5.44
CA ASN A 100 -3.42 -11.12 6.65
C ASN A 100 -4.81 -11.70 6.41
N LEU A 101 -5.18 -12.03 5.16
CA LEU A 101 -6.49 -12.63 4.88
C LEU A 101 -6.60 -14.02 5.53
N PRO A 102 -7.61 -14.27 6.39
CA PRO A 102 -7.80 -15.57 7.03
C PRO A 102 -7.91 -16.70 6.00
N TYR A 103 -7.27 -17.83 6.30
CA TYR A 103 -7.15 -18.94 5.36
C TYR A 103 -8.51 -19.43 4.82
N HIS A 104 -9.54 -19.48 5.67
CA HIS A 104 -10.88 -19.91 5.30
C HIS A 104 -11.59 -18.96 4.31
N LEU A 105 -11.20 -17.68 4.25
CA LEU A 105 -11.75 -16.69 3.32
C LEU A 105 -10.99 -16.64 1.97
N GLN A 106 -9.80 -17.22 1.91
CA GLN A 106 -8.98 -17.20 0.69
C GLN A 106 -9.67 -17.94 -0.47
N SER A 107 -10.41 -19.03 -0.18
CA SER A 107 -11.21 -19.75 -1.19
C SER A 107 -12.34 -18.89 -1.74
N LYS A 108 -12.99 -18.09 -0.88
CA LYS A 108 -14.07 -17.19 -1.30
C LYS A 108 -13.53 -16.05 -2.16
N LEU A 109 -12.38 -15.50 -1.80
CA LEU A 109 -11.66 -14.52 -2.61
C LEU A 109 -11.30 -15.08 -3.99
N LEU A 110 -10.71 -16.27 -4.03
CA LEU A 110 -10.39 -16.97 -5.28
C LEU A 110 -11.60 -17.13 -6.18
N THR A 111 -12.72 -17.60 -5.62
CA THR A 111 -13.99 -17.76 -6.35
C THR A 111 -14.45 -16.42 -6.92
N ALA A 112 -14.44 -15.35 -6.14
CA ALA A 112 -14.84 -14.02 -6.60
C ALA A 112 -14.00 -13.52 -7.78
N ILE A 113 -12.67 -13.76 -7.75
CA ILE A 113 -11.75 -13.37 -8.81
C ILE A 113 -11.98 -14.21 -10.08
N GLN A 114 -12.26 -15.52 -9.93
CA GLN A 114 -12.43 -16.45 -11.04
C GLN A 114 -13.79 -16.30 -11.74
N SER A 115 -14.87 -16.24 -10.95
CA SER A 115 -16.24 -16.13 -11.45
C SER A 115 -16.63 -14.71 -11.84
N ARG A 116 -15.83 -13.71 -11.48
CA ARG A 116 -16.17 -12.28 -11.60
C ARG A 116 -17.53 -11.95 -11.01
N SER A 117 -17.84 -12.57 -9.88
CA SER A 117 -19.07 -12.35 -9.14
C SER A 117 -18.84 -12.56 -7.65
N VAL A 118 -19.63 -11.92 -6.82
CA VAL A 118 -19.61 -12.06 -5.37
C VAL A 118 -21.00 -12.45 -4.87
N VAL A 119 -21.03 -13.11 -3.71
CA VAL A 119 -22.26 -13.45 -3.01
C VAL A 119 -22.19 -12.82 -1.63
N ARG A 120 -23.19 -12.02 -1.28
CA ARG A 120 -23.27 -11.40 0.06
C ARG A 120 -23.50 -12.44 1.15
N VAL A 121 -22.97 -12.18 2.32
CA VAL A 121 -23.28 -13.01 3.50
C VAL A 121 -24.78 -13.03 3.73
N GLY A 122 -25.34 -14.22 3.92
CA GLY A 122 -26.81 -14.43 4.06
C GLY A 122 -27.59 -14.39 2.74
N SER A 123 -26.92 -14.46 1.58
CA SER A 123 -27.54 -14.56 0.25
C SER A 123 -26.97 -15.73 -0.53
N ASN A 124 -27.71 -16.19 -1.55
CA ASN A 124 -27.23 -17.14 -2.56
C ASN A 124 -27.20 -16.51 -3.97
N GLU A 125 -27.53 -15.22 -4.09
CA GLU A 125 -27.58 -14.53 -5.36
C GLU A 125 -26.20 -14.02 -5.76
N PRO A 126 -25.63 -14.44 -6.91
CA PRO A 126 -24.38 -13.92 -7.40
C PRO A 126 -24.59 -12.52 -7.98
N ILE A 127 -23.72 -11.59 -7.60
CA ILE A 127 -23.68 -10.22 -8.09
C ILE A 127 -22.45 -10.10 -9.00
N PRO A 128 -22.61 -9.82 -10.31
CA PRO A 128 -21.48 -9.66 -11.22
C PRO A 128 -20.63 -8.46 -10.83
N VAL A 129 -19.30 -8.62 -10.84
CA VAL A 129 -18.34 -7.56 -10.58
C VAL A 129 -17.24 -7.58 -11.65
N ASN A 130 -16.94 -6.42 -12.20
CA ASN A 130 -15.84 -6.23 -13.13
C ASN A 130 -14.79 -5.33 -12.47
N ILE A 131 -13.79 -5.92 -11.87
CA ILE A 131 -12.75 -5.19 -11.16
C ILE A 131 -11.37 -5.46 -11.78
N ARG A 132 -10.47 -4.49 -11.65
CA ARG A 132 -9.04 -4.71 -11.74
C ARG A 132 -8.51 -4.94 -10.32
N LEU A 133 -7.78 -6.02 -10.10
CA LEU A 133 -7.25 -6.35 -8.78
C LEU A 133 -5.76 -6.02 -8.68
N ILE A 134 -5.39 -5.27 -7.64
CA ILE A 134 -4.02 -5.04 -7.22
C ILE A 134 -3.91 -5.51 -5.78
N CYS A 135 -2.95 -6.37 -5.47
CA CYS A 135 -2.67 -6.84 -4.11
C CYS A 135 -1.30 -6.34 -3.66
N ALA A 136 -1.15 -6.08 -2.38
CA ALA A 136 0.15 -5.76 -1.79
C ALA A 136 0.37 -6.55 -0.50
N THR A 137 1.64 -6.83 -0.18
CA THR A 137 2.03 -7.46 1.09
C THR A 137 3.51 -7.24 1.39
N ASN A 138 3.84 -7.28 2.68
CA ASN A 138 5.22 -7.38 3.18
C ASN A 138 5.62 -8.83 3.51
N CYS A 139 4.66 -9.78 3.46
CA CYS A 139 4.90 -11.18 3.77
C CYS A 139 5.47 -11.93 2.57
N ASP A 140 6.29 -12.94 2.84
CA ASP A 140 6.65 -13.96 1.87
C ASP A 140 5.49 -14.95 1.72
N LEU A 141 4.71 -14.77 0.64
CA LEU A 141 3.53 -15.62 0.38
C LEU A 141 3.92 -17.06 -0.01
N GLU A 142 5.09 -17.27 -0.60
CA GLU A 142 5.57 -18.63 -0.93
C GLU A 142 5.91 -19.39 0.35
N GLU A 143 6.56 -18.74 1.31
CA GLU A 143 6.79 -19.31 2.63
C GLU A 143 5.46 -19.58 3.37
N MET A 144 4.48 -18.69 3.25
CA MET A 144 3.15 -18.90 3.81
C MET A 144 2.41 -20.09 3.18
N VAL A 145 2.56 -20.30 1.87
CA VAL A 145 2.05 -21.50 1.17
C VAL A 145 2.71 -22.76 1.72
N ALA A 146 4.03 -22.78 1.82
CA ALA A 146 4.77 -23.92 2.39
C ALA A 146 4.34 -24.26 3.82
N LYS A 147 3.94 -23.25 4.62
CA LYS A 147 3.41 -23.41 5.98
C LYS A 147 1.90 -23.69 6.06
N GLY A 148 1.20 -23.81 4.94
CA GLY A 148 -0.25 -24.02 4.89
C GLY A 148 -1.09 -22.82 5.38
N LYS A 149 -0.52 -21.61 5.40
CA LYS A 149 -1.20 -20.37 5.82
C LYS A 149 -1.77 -19.56 4.66
N PHE A 150 -1.30 -19.82 3.45
CA PHE A 150 -1.80 -19.20 2.23
C PHE A 150 -2.06 -20.27 1.17
N ARG A 151 -3.10 -20.09 0.35
CA ARG A 151 -3.44 -21.06 -0.70
C ARG A 151 -2.59 -20.82 -1.94
N GLU A 152 -2.01 -21.88 -2.46
CA GLU A 152 -1.20 -21.85 -3.67
C GLU A 152 -1.99 -21.39 -4.90
N ASP A 153 -3.24 -21.88 -5.04
CA ASP A 153 -4.13 -21.52 -6.16
C ASP A 153 -4.50 -20.03 -6.16
N LEU A 154 -4.69 -19.43 -4.97
CA LEU A 154 -4.90 -18.00 -4.83
C LEU A 154 -3.65 -17.22 -5.19
N LEU A 155 -2.46 -17.66 -4.71
CA LEU A 155 -1.19 -17.02 -5.04
C LEU A 155 -0.98 -16.96 -6.56
N TYR A 156 -1.15 -18.06 -7.27
CA TYR A 156 -1.05 -18.07 -8.73
C TYR A 156 -2.04 -17.12 -9.41
N ARG A 157 -3.22 -16.95 -8.85
CA ARG A 157 -4.25 -16.08 -9.45
C ARG A 157 -3.98 -14.60 -9.25
N ILE A 158 -3.44 -14.19 -8.10
CA ILE A 158 -3.13 -12.78 -7.81
C ILE A 158 -1.75 -12.37 -8.32
N ASN A 159 -0.82 -13.31 -8.48
CA ASN A 159 0.58 -13.08 -8.87
C ASN A 159 0.78 -13.23 -10.40
N THR A 160 -0.10 -12.62 -11.21
CA THR A 160 0.09 -12.66 -12.67
C THR A 160 1.23 -11.74 -13.10
N ILE A 161 1.32 -10.57 -12.51
CA ILE A 161 2.47 -9.66 -12.62
C ILE A 161 2.98 -9.38 -11.21
N HIS A 162 4.25 -9.66 -10.98
CA HIS A 162 4.92 -9.38 -9.71
C HIS A 162 5.79 -8.12 -9.82
N ILE A 163 5.62 -7.21 -8.88
CA ILE A 163 6.45 -6.01 -8.75
C ILE A 163 6.99 -5.97 -7.32
N GLU A 164 8.29 -6.10 -7.19
CA GLU A 164 8.97 -5.96 -5.91
C GLU A 164 9.51 -4.54 -5.75
N ILE A 165 9.18 -3.90 -4.62
CA ILE A 165 9.71 -2.59 -4.25
C ILE A 165 10.88 -2.81 -3.28
N PRO A 166 12.12 -2.49 -3.69
CA PRO A 166 13.27 -2.63 -2.81
C PRO A 166 13.16 -1.66 -1.62
N PRO A 167 13.75 -2.00 -0.47
CA PRO A 167 13.79 -1.12 0.68
C PRO A 167 14.61 0.15 0.37
N LEU A 168 14.31 1.24 1.10
CA LEU A 168 14.90 2.56 0.84
C LEU A 168 16.43 2.57 0.93
N ARG A 169 17.02 1.74 1.80
CA ARG A 169 18.48 1.56 1.93
C ARG A 169 19.17 1.00 0.68
N GLU A 170 18.43 0.36 -0.22
CA GLU A 170 18.93 -0.18 -1.49
C GLU A 170 18.72 0.78 -2.68
N ARG A 171 18.00 1.88 -2.47
CA ARG A 171 17.76 2.95 -3.46
C ARG A 171 18.12 4.32 -2.86
N LYS A 172 19.38 4.44 -2.45
CA LYS A 172 19.89 5.63 -1.74
C LYS A 172 19.78 6.93 -2.52
N GLU A 173 19.74 6.86 -3.84
CA GLU A 173 19.51 7.99 -4.75
C GLU A 173 18.13 8.63 -4.57
N ASP A 174 17.12 7.87 -4.12
CA ASP A 174 15.78 8.39 -3.90
C ASP A 174 15.65 9.18 -2.58
N ILE A 175 16.56 8.97 -1.63
CA ILE A 175 16.43 9.50 -0.25
C ILE A 175 16.38 11.04 -0.26
N ILE A 176 17.31 11.69 -0.93
CA ILE A 176 17.37 13.17 -0.90
C ILE A 176 16.20 13.80 -1.66
N PRO A 177 15.85 13.38 -2.88
CA PRO A 177 14.66 13.88 -3.57
C PRO A 177 13.35 13.68 -2.78
N LEU A 178 13.21 12.56 -2.08
CA LEU A 178 12.05 12.32 -1.20
C LEU A 178 12.06 13.27 0.00
N ALA A 179 13.20 13.42 0.67
CA ALA A 179 13.33 14.32 1.82
C ALA A 179 13.01 15.77 1.44
N GLU A 180 13.55 16.28 0.33
CA GLU A 180 13.26 17.61 -0.19
C GLU A 180 11.78 17.81 -0.48
N ARG A 181 11.13 16.83 -1.12
CA ARG A 181 9.69 16.85 -1.38
C ARG A 181 8.86 16.88 -0.08
N PHE A 182 9.28 16.15 0.94
CA PHE A 182 8.64 16.19 2.24
C PHE A 182 8.84 17.52 2.94
N ILE A 183 10.04 18.09 2.90
CA ILE A 183 10.31 19.44 3.43
C ILE A 183 9.38 20.46 2.79
N ASP A 184 9.28 20.50 1.46
CA ASP A 184 8.41 21.43 0.73
C ASP A 184 6.94 21.27 1.14
N ARG A 185 6.48 20.03 1.32
CA ARG A 185 5.10 19.75 1.76
C ARG A 185 4.87 20.23 3.19
N PHE A 186 5.76 19.91 4.13
CA PHE A 186 5.59 20.25 5.54
C PHE A 186 5.81 21.74 5.79
N CYS A 187 6.72 22.42 5.05
CA CYS A 187 6.86 23.87 5.11
C CYS A 187 5.55 24.57 4.74
N LYS A 188 4.86 24.10 3.69
CA LYS A 188 3.54 24.62 3.32
C LYS A 188 2.47 24.31 4.35
N GLN A 189 2.49 23.12 4.92
CA GLN A 189 1.48 22.66 5.89
C GLN A 189 1.58 23.41 7.23
N TYR A 190 2.81 23.73 7.67
CA TYR A 190 3.07 24.37 8.97
C TYR A 190 3.42 25.86 8.85
N ASP A 191 3.21 26.45 7.68
CA ASP A 191 3.51 27.87 7.40
C ASP A 191 4.95 28.25 7.81
N LYS A 192 5.90 27.36 7.52
CA LYS A 192 7.34 27.58 7.73
C LYS A 192 7.95 28.18 6.47
N GLY A 193 8.99 28.99 6.65
CA GLY A 193 9.77 29.51 5.53
C GLY A 193 10.44 28.40 4.71
N ASN A 194 11.16 28.80 3.67
CA ASN A 194 11.90 27.83 2.83
C ASN A 194 13.06 27.23 3.63
N ILE A 195 12.99 25.93 3.89
CA ILE A 195 13.99 25.17 4.62
C ILE A 195 14.81 24.33 3.63
N LEU A 196 16.13 24.38 3.72
CA LEU A 196 17.04 23.61 2.86
C LEU A 196 17.79 22.55 3.68
N LEU A 197 18.11 21.43 3.05
CA LEU A 197 18.98 20.40 3.63
C LEU A 197 20.45 20.85 3.57
N SER A 198 21.13 20.92 4.72
CA SER A 198 22.57 21.10 4.76
C SER A 198 23.29 19.88 4.17
N THR A 199 24.51 20.06 3.66
CA THR A 199 25.34 18.97 3.12
C THR A 199 25.55 17.86 4.16
N GLY A 200 25.80 18.22 5.42
CA GLY A 200 25.95 17.23 6.51
C GLY A 200 24.67 16.46 6.79
N ALA A 201 23.48 17.09 6.68
CA ALA A 201 22.21 16.40 6.79
C ALA A 201 21.99 15.43 5.63
N GLN A 202 22.31 15.82 4.40
CA GLN A 202 22.19 14.94 3.23
C GLN A 202 23.05 13.68 3.35
N GLU A 203 24.31 13.81 3.81
CA GLU A 203 25.20 12.66 4.04
C GLU A 203 24.62 11.69 5.07
N LYS A 204 24.10 12.20 6.16
CA LYS A 204 23.49 11.38 7.22
C LYS A 204 22.23 10.68 6.74
N LEU A 205 21.34 11.37 6.03
CA LEU A 205 20.16 10.77 5.43
C LEU A 205 20.52 9.60 4.50
N ARG A 206 21.58 9.73 3.69
CA ARG A 206 22.04 8.67 2.77
C ARG A 206 22.66 7.46 3.46
N THR A 207 23.24 7.66 4.65
CA THR A 207 23.93 6.59 5.39
C THR A 207 23.04 5.88 6.38
N TYR A 208 21.93 6.47 6.78
CA TYR A 208 20.99 5.87 7.72
C TYR A 208 20.24 4.69 7.08
N PRO A 209 20.02 3.58 7.80
CA PRO A 209 19.47 2.33 7.22
C PRO A 209 17.97 2.37 6.88
N TRP A 210 17.20 3.31 7.41
CA TRP A 210 15.77 3.49 7.13
C TRP A 210 14.97 2.18 7.18
N TYR A 211 14.98 1.49 8.32
CA TYR A 211 14.22 0.25 8.50
C TYR A 211 12.70 0.42 8.33
N GLY A 212 12.15 1.58 8.67
CA GLY A 212 10.77 1.98 8.39
C GLY A 212 10.57 2.61 7.00
N ASN A 213 11.61 2.59 6.15
CA ASN A 213 11.58 3.05 4.76
C ASN A 213 11.10 4.50 4.59
N ILE A 214 10.25 4.76 3.60
CA ILE A 214 9.75 6.12 3.28
C ILE A 214 8.92 6.67 4.44
N ARG A 215 8.16 5.82 5.15
CA ARG A 215 7.33 6.27 6.29
C ARG A 215 8.21 6.80 7.43
N GLU A 216 9.32 6.15 7.73
CA GLU A 216 10.28 6.62 8.72
C GLU A 216 10.97 7.92 8.29
N LEU A 217 11.41 8.00 7.02
CA LEU A 217 11.99 9.22 6.45
C LEU A 217 11.00 10.39 6.52
N GLU A 218 9.75 10.16 6.16
CA GLU A 218 8.68 11.17 6.22
C GLU A 218 8.50 11.73 7.63
N HIS A 219 8.36 10.86 8.64
CA HIS A 219 8.22 11.28 10.04
C HIS A 219 9.47 12.01 10.56
N ALA A 220 10.67 11.55 10.17
CA ALA A 220 11.92 12.21 10.57
C ALA A 220 12.01 13.64 9.99
N VAL A 221 11.64 13.80 8.73
CA VAL A 221 11.62 15.13 8.07
C VAL A 221 10.53 16.01 8.66
N GLU A 222 9.32 15.49 8.88
CA GLU A 222 8.23 16.24 9.52
C GLU A 222 8.65 16.82 10.86
N LYS A 223 9.21 15.96 11.72
CA LYS A 223 9.72 16.36 13.03
C LYS A 223 10.80 17.44 12.91
N ALA A 224 11.75 17.27 11.98
CA ALA A 224 12.81 18.22 11.76
C ALA A 224 12.30 19.60 11.31
N VAL A 225 11.27 19.65 10.44
CA VAL A 225 10.62 20.89 10.01
C VAL A 225 9.89 21.57 11.18
N ILE A 226 9.16 20.80 12.02
CA ILE A 226 8.45 21.36 13.17
C ILE A 226 9.39 21.99 14.17
N ILE A 227 10.50 21.32 14.50
CA ILE A 227 11.47 21.76 15.52
C ILE A 227 12.39 22.89 15.00
N ASN A 228 12.50 23.06 13.68
CA ASN A 228 13.34 24.13 13.11
C ASN A 228 12.76 25.51 13.44
N GLU A 229 13.50 26.29 14.24
CA GLU A 229 13.15 27.66 14.64
C GLU A 229 13.76 28.71 13.70
N ASP A 230 14.90 28.43 13.09
CA ASP A 230 15.70 29.38 12.33
C ASP A 230 15.26 29.57 10.87
N GLY A 231 14.38 28.72 10.36
CA GLY A 231 13.78 28.84 9.01
C GLY A 231 14.73 28.63 7.83
N ILE A 232 16.04 28.34 8.06
CA ILE A 232 17.05 28.38 6.99
C ILE A 232 17.63 27.00 6.65
N SER A 233 17.86 26.12 7.62
CA SER A 233 18.39 24.78 7.31
C SER A 233 18.02 23.72 8.35
N VAL A 234 17.71 22.51 7.89
CA VAL A 234 17.63 21.34 8.76
C VAL A 234 19.05 20.85 9.03
N SER A 235 19.51 20.98 10.27
CA SER A 235 20.77 20.42 10.70
C SER A 235 20.61 18.97 11.16
N TYR A 236 21.72 18.23 11.23
CA TYR A 236 21.76 16.86 11.72
C TYR A 236 21.16 16.69 13.14
N THR A 237 21.31 17.67 14.01
CA THR A 237 20.77 17.63 15.38
C THR A 237 19.25 17.51 15.42
N HIS A 238 18.54 18.05 14.44
CA HIS A 238 17.09 17.93 14.34
C HIS A 238 16.62 16.52 13.89
N LEU A 239 17.47 15.81 13.13
CA LEU A 239 17.21 14.43 12.68
C LEU A 239 17.57 13.39 13.77
N ARG A 240 18.56 13.72 14.66
CA ARG A 240 19.05 12.82 15.71
C ARG A 240 18.07 12.59 16.88
N ALA A 241 17.02 13.38 17.00
CA ALA A 241 16.01 13.19 18.05
C ALA A 241 15.28 11.84 18.00
N HIS A 242 15.60 10.99 17.02
CA HIS A 242 15.10 9.60 16.91
C HIS A 242 15.96 8.60 17.70
N GLU A 243 17.26 8.89 17.94
CA GLU A 243 18.15 7.97 18.66
C GLU A 243 17.98 8.01 20.19
N THR A 244 17.42 9.10 20.74
CA THR A 244 17.29 9.27 22.19
C THR A 244 16.06 8.62 22.83
N VAL A 245 15.19 7.98 22.05
CA VAL A 245 13.98 7.29 22.58
C VAL A 245 14.21 5.77 22.77
N LEU A 246 15.34 5.23 22.34
CA LEU A 246 15.68 3.81 22.49
C LEU A 246 16.65 3.50 23.65
N ASP A 247 17.08 4.50 24.41
CA ASP A 247 17.98 4.36 25.57
C ASP A 247 17.29 4.68 26.90
N LEU A 248 15.99 4.31 27.05
CA LEU A 248 15.33 4.27 28.37
C LEU A 248 14.59 2.95 28.57
#